data_db6f77fe9cde91752659c19403e059b4
#
_entry.id   db6f77fe9cde91752659c19403e059b4
#
_cell.length_a   1.000
_cell.length_b   1.000
_cell.length_c   1.000
_cell.angle_alpha   90.00
_cell.angle_beta   90.00
_cell.angle_gamma   90.00
#
_symmetry.space_group_name_H-M   'P 1'
#
loop_
_entity.id
_entity.type
_entity.pdbx_description
1 polymer ?
#
loop_
_entity_poly.entity_id
_entity_poly.type
_entity_poly.pdbx_seq_one_letter_code
_entity_poly.pdbx_strand_id
1 'polypeptide(L)'
;MYVKHCKLTRYQQLELMKYFVAGTPARTAADLAGVHRNSAIRFFHKLRCAIACKQQKRAAQFGGEIEVDESYFGGMRKGKRGRGAAGKVIVFGLLKRGGKVYTLPVGNVRRDTLIPIIRRKVRPDSVVYTDGHTAYNALDVSEFLHYRINHSEAFVDKHNHINGIENFWNQAKRHLRKYNGVPKEHFELFLKECEWRFNEGSPKQLLDDLKNLLKQQY
;
A
#
# COMPACT_ATOMS: atom_id res chain seq x y z
N MET A 1 -3.22 18.38 -20.31
CA MET A 1 -3.12 16.94 -20.17
C MET A 1 -4.25 16.46 -19.30
N TYR A 2 -5.04 15.49 -19.76
CA TYR A 2 -6.34 15.20 -19.17
C TYR A 2 -6.87 13.86 -19.69
N VAL A 3 -7.78 13.26 -18.95
CA VAL A 3 -8.50 12.06 -19.36
C VAL A 3 -9.42 12.42 -20.52
N LYS A 4 -9.15 11.87 -21.70
CA LYS A 4 -10.04 12.02 -22.88
C LYS A 4 -11.42 11.41 -22.60
N HIS A 5 -12.43 11.89 -23.34
CA HIS A 5 -13.81 11.44 -23.18
C HIS A 5 -14.36 11.55 -21.73
N CYS A 6 -13.85 12.51 -20.97
CA CYS A 6 -14.32 12.88 -19.64
C CYS A 6 -15.11 14.19 -19.72
N LYS A 7 -16.32 14.21 -19.11
CA LYS A 7 -17.17 15.43 -19.06
C LYS A 7 -16.57 16.57 -18.22
N LEU A 8 -15.50 16.29 -17.45
CA LEU A 8 -14.79 17.30 -16.66
C LEU A 8 -13.84 18.11 -17.53
N THR A 9 -13.83 19.44 -17.37
CA THR A 9 -12.87 20.33 -18.04
C THR A 9 -11.43 20.01 -17.58
N ARG A 10 -10.44 20.46 -18.34
CA ARG A 10 -9.01 20.31 -17.96
C ARG A 10 -8.72 20.95 -16.61
N TYR A 11 -9.30 22.10 -16.32
CA TYR A 11 -9.15 22.79 -15.05
C TYR A 11 -9.73 21.95 -13.90
N GLN A 12 -10.97 21.46 -14.03
CA GLN A 12 -11.61 20.62 -13.03
C GLN A 12 -10.84 19.32 -12.75
N GLN A 13 -10.30 18.70 -13.80
CA GLN A 13 -9.46 17.52 -13.63
C GLN A 13 -8.19 17.82 -12.85
N LEU A 14 -7.53 18.95 -13.12
CA LEU A 14 -6.33 19.37 -12.38
C LEU A 14 -6.65 19.67 -10.92
N GLU A 15 -7.73 20.38 -10.62
CA GLU A 15 -8.15 20.64 -9.26
C GLU A 15 -8.47 19.35 -8.51
N LEU A 16 -9.21 18.43 -9.13
CA LEU A 16 -9.48 17.12 -8.54
C LEU A 16 -8.20 16.30 -8.29
N MET A 17 -7.19 16.37 -9.17
CA MET A 17 -5.89 15.73 -8.92
C MET A 17 -5.18 16.35 -7.71
N LYS A 18 -5.22 17.68 -7.55
CA LYS A 18 -4.65 18.34 -6.36
C LYS A 18 -5.34 17.87 -5.09
N TYR A 19 -6.67 17.82 -5.07
CA TYR A 19 -7.43 17.30 -3.93
C TYR A 19 -7.18 15.82 -3.67
N PHE A 20 -7.02 15.01 -4.72
CA PHE A 20 -6.64 13.61 -4.58
C PHE A 20 -5.28 13.48 -3.88
N VAL A 21 -4.27 14.21 -4.35
CA VAL A 21 -2.92 14.24 -3.75
C VAL A 21 -2.97 14.75 -2.31
N ALA A 22 -3.73 15.79 -2.02
CA ALA A 22 -3.95 16.30 -0.65
C ALA A 22 -4.67 15.27 0.24
N GLY A 23 -5.19 14.20 -0.34
CA GLY A 23 -5.90 13.15 0.40
C GLY A 23 -7.34 13.53 0.76
N THR A 24 -7.94 14.51 0.12
CA THR A 24 -9.34 14.92 0.31
C THR A 24 -10.29 13.83 -0.20
N PRO A 25 -11.36 13.47 0.53
CA PRO A 25 -12.38 12.56 0.01
C PRO A 25 -13.06 13.11 -1.26
N ALA A 26 -13.43 12.23 -2.20
CA ALA A 26 -14.01 12.64 -3.47
C ALA A 26 -15.28 13.50 -3.35
N ARG A 27 -16.07 13.31 -2.29
CA ARG A 27 -17.25 14.13 -2.00
C ARG A 27 -16.86 15.59 -1.74
N THR A 28 -15.97 15.80 -0.80
CA THR A 28 -15.47 17.13 -0.44
C THR A 28 -14.72 17.77 -1.62
N ALA A 29 -13.94 16.99 -2.35
CA ALA A 29 -13.27 17.47 -3.56
C ALA A 29 -14.25 17.90 -4.66
N ALA A 30 -15.41 17.23 -4.78
CA ALA A 30 -16.46 17.60 -5.72
C ALA A 30 -17.06 18.97 -5.38
N ASP A 31 -17.39 19.19 -4.11
CA ASP A 31 -17.96 20.45 -3.62
C ASP A 31 -16.99 21.61 -3.85
N LEU A 32 -15.70 21.42 -3.53
CA LEU A 32 -14.64 22.43 -3.70
C LEU A 32 -14.32 22.73 -5.16
N ALA A 33 -14.39 21.72 -6.05
CA ALA A 33 -14.10 21.89 -7.49
C ALA A 33 -15.34 22.27 -8.32
N GLY A 34 -16.50 22.45 -7.71
CA GLY A 34 -17.75 22.78 -8.40
C GLY A 34 -18.17 21.71 -9.42
N VAL A 35 -18.02 20.41 -9.08
CA VAL A 35 -18.37 19.31 -9.98
C VAL A 35 -19.37 18.35 -9.32
N HIS A 36 -20.12 17.62 -10.14
CA HIS A 36 -21.03 16.63 -9.62
C HIS A 36 -20.29 15.51 -8.87
N ARG A 37 -20.78 15.13 -7.69
CA ARG A 37 -20.19 14.14 -6.79
C ARG A 37 -19.80 12.82 -7.48
N ASN A 38 -20.69 12.26 -8.30
CA ASN A 38 -20.42 11.00 -9.01
C ASN A 38 -19.30 11.17 -10.06
N SER A 39 -19.12 12.35 -10.65
CA SER A 39 -18.00 12.64 -11.56
C SER A 39 -16.67 12.62 -10.84
N ALA A 40 -16.58 13.23 -9.65
CA ALA A 40 -15.38 13.19 -8.82
C ALA A 40 -15.06 11.78 -8.32
N ILE A 41 -16.06 11.01 -7.88
CA ILE A 41 -15.88 9.61 -7.43
C ILE A 41 -15.33 8.75 -8.59
N ARG A 42 -15.92 8.85 -9.79
CA ARG A 42 -15.46 8.13 -10.98
C ARG A 42 -14.05 8.57 -11.40
N PHE A 43 -13.75 9.85 -11.30
CA PHE A 43 -12.44 10.36 -11.63
C PHE A 43 -11.36 9.85 -10.65
N PHE A 44 -11.62 9.88 -9.33
CA PHE A 44 -10.72 9.31 -8.32
C PHE A 44 -10.53 7.80 -8.50
N HIS A 45 -11.59 7.07 -8.89
CA HIS A 45 -11.46 5.66 -9.22
C HIS A 45 -10.52 5.43 -10.41
N LYS A 46 -10.64 6.22 -11.48
CA LYS A 46 -9.71 6.17 -12.64
C LYS A 46 -8.27 6.45 -12.22
N LEU A 47 -8.03 7.43 -11.34
CA LEU A 47 -6.68 7.69 -10.82
C LEU A 47 -6.12 6.48 -10.08
N ARG A 48 -6.93 5.82 -9.23
CA ARG A 48 -6.51 4.59 -8.53
C ARG A 48 -6.20 3.44 -9.49
N CYS A 49 -7.01 3.26 -10.53
CA CYS A 49 -6.73 2.25 -11.57
C CYS A 49 -5.40 2.52 -12.28
N ALA A 50 -5.12 3.77 -12.64
CA ALA A 50 -3.87 4.16 -13.26
C ALA A 50 -2.66 3.90 -12.34
N ILE A 51 -2.78 4.25 -11.06
CA ILE A 51 -1.77 3.99 -10.04
C ILE A 51 -1.54 2.48 -9.88
N ALA A 52 -2.61 1.67 -9.75
CA ALA A 52 -2.50 0.23 -9.59
C ALA A 52 -1.81 -0.42 -10.79
N CYS A 53 -2.16 -0.03 -12.02
CA CYS A 53 -1.50 -0.50 -13.23
C CYS A 53 0.01 -0.18 -13.24
N LYS A 54 0.40 1.05 -12.84
CA LYS A 54 1.82 1.43 -12.70
C LYS A 54 2.54 0.55 -11.68
N GLN A 55 1.94 0.35 -10.50
CA GLN A 55 2.56 -0.44 -9.43
C GLN A 55 2.71 -1.91 -9.82
N GLN A 56 1.78 -2.48 -10.56
CA GLN A 56 1.88 -3.85 -11.08
C GLN A 56 3.03 -4.02 -12.08
N LYS A 57 3.24 -3.03 -12.96
CA LYS A 57 4.34 -3.05 -13.94
C LYS A 57 5.72 -2.93 -13.30
N ARG A 58 5.81 -2.41 -12.08
CA ARG A 58 7.04 -2.35 -11.27
C ARG A 58 7.34 -3.70 -10.61
N ALA A 59 7.52 -4.74 -11.43
CA ALA A 59 7.77 -6.11 -10.96
C ALA A 59 9.22 -6.36 -10.49
N ALA A 60 10.04 -5.33 -10.28
CA ALA A 60 11.43 -5.48 -9.86
C ALA A 60 11.51 -6.20 -8.50
N GLN A 61 12.44 -7.15 -8.40
CA GLN A 61 12.79 -7.80 -7.14
C GLN A 61 13.54 -6.83 -6.23
N PHE A 62 13.23 -6.90 -4.95
CA PHE A 62 13.96 -6.19 -3.90
C PHE A 62 15.28 -6.91 -3.60
N GLY A 63 16.34 -6.16 -3.35
CA GLY A 63 17.63 -6.69 -2.90
C GLY A 63 18.18 -5.87 -1.74
N GLY A 64 19.07 -6.47 -0.94
CA GLY A 64 19.64 -5.88 0.27
C GLY A 64 18.79 -6.15 1.50
N GLU A 65 18.55 -5.16 2.33
CA GLU A 65 17.80 -5.30 3.59
C GLU A 65 16.30 -5.10 3.38
N ILE A 66 15.50 -6.12 3.71
CA ILE A 66 14.06 -6.17 3.47
C ILE A 66 13.33 -6.44 4.78
N GLU A 67 12.42 -5.57 5.14
CA GLU A 67 11.47 -5.78 6.23
C GLU A 67 10.22 -6.45 5.69
N VAL A 68 9.73 -7.47 6.39
CA VAL A 68 8.55 -8.25 6.00
C VAL A 68 7.59 -8.35 7.18
N ASP A 69 6.34 -8.01 6.93
CA ASP A 69 5.30 -8.05 7.96
C ASP A 69 3.90 -8.18 7.32
N GLU A 70 2.91 -8.53 8.12
CA GLU A 70 1.52 -8.52 7.72
C GLU A 70 0.68 -7.57 8.56
N SER A 71 -0.35 -7.01 7.94
CA SER A 71 -1.29 -6.14 8.63
C SER A 71 -2.74 -6.45 8.26
N TYR A 72 -3.63 -6.20 9.22
CA TYR A 72 -5.05 -6.51 9.12
C TYR A 72 -5.85 -5.23 8.93
N PHE A 73 -6.59 -5.14 7.84
CA PHE A 73 -7.43 -4.01 7.48
C PHE A 73 -8.91 -4.36 7.58
N GLY A 74 -9.71 -3.47 8.14
CA GLY A 74 -11.16 -3.63 8.31
C GLY A 74 -11.62 -3.00 9.62
N GLY A 75 -12.92 -2.71 9.71
CA GLY A 75 -13.53 -2.09 10.89
C GLY A 75 -13.53 -3.04 12.10
N MET A 76 -13.65 -2.45 13.28
CA MET A 76 -13.95 -3.19 14.51
C MET A 76 -15.46 -3.55 14.51
N ARG A 77 -15.77 -4.84 14.62
CA ARG A 77 -17.13 -5.32 14.88
C ARG A 77 -17.36 -5.45 16.39
N LYS A 78 -18.53 -5.02 16.87
CA LYS A 78 -18.92 -5.21 18.26
C LYS A 78 -18.81 -6.72 18.63
N GLY A 79 -18.16 -7.01 19.75
CA GLY A 79 -18.06 -8.37 20.33
C GLY A 79 -16.93 -9.26 19.80
N LYS A 80 -16.21 -8.89 18.75
CA LYS A 80 -15.07 -9.70 18.23
C LYS A 80 -13.82 -8.85 18.08
N ARG A 81 -12.90 -8.99 19.04
CA ARG A 81 -11.57 -8.35 19.01
C ARG A 81 -10.51 -9.36 18.53
N GLY A 82 -9.45 -8.89 17.90
CA GLY A 82 -8.27 -9.70 17.56
C GLY A 82 -7.91 -9.70 16.06
N ARG A 83 -6.74 -10.26 15.76
CA ARG A 83 -6.19 -10.39 14.40
C ARG A 83 -7.07 -11.26 13.49
N GLY A 84 -7.72 -12.29 14.03
CA GLY A 84 -8.60 -13.24 13.32
C GLY A 84 -10.06 -12.80 13.18
N ALA A 85 -10.46 -11.56 13.50
CA ALA A 85 -11.86 -11.15 13.42
C ALA A 85 -12.38 -11.24 11.98
N ALA A 86 -13.47 -11.99 11.77
CA ALA A 86 -14.08 -12.23 10.48
C ALA A 86 -14.37 -10.94 9.72
N GLY A 87 -13.96 -10.88 8.46
CA GLY A 87 -14.19 -9.76 7.57
C GLY A 87 -13.02 -8.79 7.40
N LYS A 88 -11.91 -8.97 8.12
CA LYS A 88 -10.68 -8.22 7.86
C LYS A 88 -9.98 -8.73 6.59
N VAL A 89 -9.36 -7.82 5.85
CA VAL A 89 -8.46 -8.15 4.76
C VAL A 89 -7.04 -8.23 5.32
N ILE A 90 -6.38 -9.36 5.09
CA ILE A 90 -4.98 -9.55 5.46
C ILE A 90 -4.14 -8.99 4.32
N VAL A 91 -3.18 -8.14 4.65
CA VAL A 91 -2.23 -7.58 3.69
C VAL A 91 -0.83 -7.98 4.10
N PHE A 92 -0.13 -8.59 3.17
CA PHE A 92 1.29 -8.89 3.28
C PHE A 92 2.11 -7.75 2.67
N GLY A 93 3.20 -7.36 3.32
CA GLY A 93 4.06 -6.27 2.89
C GLY A 93 5.54 -6.63 2.91
N LEU A 94 6.26 -6.07 1.95
CA LEU A 94 7.71 -6.11 1.82
C LEU A 94 8.20 -4.68 1.71
N LEU A 95 9.14 -4.25 2.54
CA LEU A 95 9.74 -2.93 2.47
C LEU A 95 11.26 -3.06 2.34
N LYS A 96 11.83 -2.52 1.28
CA LYS A 96 13.27 -2.31 1.19
C LYS A 96 13.67 -1.16 2.10
N ARG A 97 14.59 -1.37 3.03
CA ARG A 97 15.12 -0.30 3.90
C ARG A 97 15.68 0.86 3.07
N GLY A 98 15.29 2.07 3.43
CA GLY A 98 15.63 3.28 2.64
C GLY A 98 15.01 3.32 1.24
N GLY A 99 14.06 2.43 0.93
CA GLY A 99 13.49 2.28 -0.40
C GLY A 99 11.97 2.17 -0.42
N LYS A 100 11.47 1.31 -1.30
CA LYS A 100 10.05 1.20 -1.63
C LYS A 100 9.37 0.08 -0.85
N VAL A 101 8.06 0.21 -0.68
CA VAL A 101 7.16 -0.82 -0.18
C VAL A 101 6.43 -1.51 -1.35
N TYR A 102 6.17 -2.79 -1.18
CA TYR A 102 5.27 -3.59 -2.00
C TYR A 102 4.25 -4.27 -1.10
N THR A 103 2.99 -4.27 -1.48
CA THR A 103 1.90 -4.84 -0.70
C THR A 103 1.01 -5.73 -1.54
N LEU A 104 0.46 -6.77 -0.92
CA LEU A 104 -0.45 -7.71 -1.57
C LEU A 104 -1.51 -8.19 -0.57
N PRO A 105 -2.82 -8.13 -0.89
CA PRO A 105 -3.83 -8.84 -0.14
C PRO A 105 -3.61 -10.36 -0.24
N VAL A 106 -3.67 -11.06 0.89
CA VAL A 106 -3.48 -12.53 0.97
C VAL A 106 -4.66 -13.18 1.68
N GLY A 107 -4.93 -14.44 1.36
CA GLY A 107 -6.01 -15.19 1.97
C GLY A 107 -5.72 -15.63 3.41
N ASN A 108 -4.46 -15.83 3.74
CA ASN A 108 -3.97 -16.25 5.05
C ASN A 108 -2.48 -15.92 5.21
N VAL A 109 -1.96 -16.10 6.44
CA VAL A 109 -0.55 -15.88 6.80
C VAL A 109 0.20 -17.21 6.96
N ARG A 110 -0.15 -18.21 6.17
CA ARG A 110 0.53 -19.51 6.24
C ARG A 110 1.84 -19.47 5.43
N ARG A 111 2.78 -20.32 5.84
CA ARG A 111 4.07 -20.52 5.15
C ARG A 111 3.89 -20.70 3.64
N ASP A 112 2.98 -21.57 3.22
CA ASP A 112 2.75 -21.91 1.80
C ASP A 112 2.20 -20.75 0.98
N THR A 113 1.64 -19.73 1.65
CA THR A 113 1.18 -18.49 1.01
C THR A 113 2.30 -17.45 0.94
N LEU A 114 3.05 -17.25 2.02
CA LEU A 114 3.99 -16.14 2.16
C LEU A 114 5.35 -16.42 1.51
N ILE A 115 5.92 -17.61 1.68
CA ILE A 115 7.24 -17.97 1.16
C ILE A 115 7.34 -17.83 -0.38
N PRO A 116 6.38 -18.29 -1.19
CA PRO A 116 6.43 -18.08 -2.63
C PRO A 116 6.40 -16.61 -3.04
N ILE A 117 5.72 -15.75 -2.26
CA ILE A 117 5.70 -14.30 -2.54
C ILE A 117 7.07 -13.69 -2.24
N ILE A 118 7.70 -14.06 -1.12
CA ILE A 118 9.04 -13.59 -0.75
C ILE A 118 10.04 -14.01 -1.84
N ARG A 119 10.10 -15.29 -2.19
CA ARG A 119 11.00 -15.82 -3.23
C ARG A 119 10.84 -15.12 -4.58
N ARG A 120 9.62 -14.80 -4.96
CA ARG A 120 9.37 -14.09 -6.23
C ARG A 120 9.78 -12.62 -6.18
N LYS A 121 9.72 -11.98 -5.00
CA LYS A 121 9.87 -10.52 -4.83
C LYS A 121 11.20 -10.10 -4.22
N VAL A 122 11.94 -11.01 -3.62
CA VAL A 122 13.21 -10.75 -2.95
C VAL A 122 14.31 -11.52 -3.69
N ARG A 123 15.44 -10.86 -3.93
CA ARG A 123 16.61 -11.50 -4.55
C ARG A 123 17.25 -12.46 -3.54
N PRO A 124 17.82 -13.58 -4.01
CA PRO A 124 18.71 -14.40 -3.18
C PRO A 124 19.79 -13.54 -2.50
N ASP A 125 20.35 -14.04 -1.41
CA ASP A 125 21.39 -13.37 -0.59
C ASP A 125 20.96 -12.04 0.04
N SER A 126 19.67 -11.70 0.00
CA SER A 126 19.12 -10.55 0.70
C SER A 126 18.93 -10.85 2.18
N VAL A 127 19.06 -9.81 3.00
CA VAL A 127 18.76 -9.86 4.43
C VAL A 127 17.27 -9.63 4.62
N VAL A 128 16.57 -10.56 5.27
CA VAL A 128 15.13 -10.50 5.51
C VAL A 128 14.86 -10.38 7.00
N TYR A 129 14.24 -9.30 7.42
CA TYR A 129 13.80 -9.04 8.79
C TYR A 129 12.31 -9.32 8.92
N THR A 130 11.92 -10.15 9.89
CA THR A 130 10.52 -10.46 10.19
C THR A 130 10.25 -10.33 11.69
N ASP A 131 8.96 -10.30 12.06
CA ASP A 131 8.57 -10.56 13.45
C ASP A 131 8.74 -12.07 13.79
N GLY A 132 8.43 -12.43 15.04
CA GLY A 132 8.53 -13.81 15.55
C GLY A 132 7.44 -14.77 15.04
N HIS A 133 6.66 -14.45 14.02
CA HIS A 133 5.59 -15.32 13.53
C HIS A 133 6.12 -16.62 12.91
N THR A 134 5.57 -17.76 13.31
CA THR A 134 6.05 -19.11 12.93
C THR A 134 6.02 -19.39 11.42
N ALA A 135 5.20 -18.70 10.65
CA ALA A 135 5.16 -18.82 9.19
C ALA A 135 6.51 -18.49 8.51
N TYR A 136 7.33 -17.68 9.17
CA TYR A 136 8.65 -17.26 8.66
C TYR A 136 9.80 -18.22 9.01
N ASN A 137 9.56 -19.25 9.83
CA ASN A 137 10.59 -20.22 10.22
C ASN A 137 11.25 -20.90 9.01
N ALA A 138 10.55 -21.01 7.89
CA ALA A 138 11.09 -21.57 6.67
C ALA A 138 12.20 -20.73 6.02
N LEU A 139 12.31 -19.45 6.38
CA LEU A 139 13.38 -18.59 5.87
C LEU A 139 14.74 -18.92 6.47
N ASP A 140 14.77 -19.55 7.65
CA ASP A 140 16.03 -19.93 8.34
C ASP A 140 16.87 -20.95 7.56
N VAL A 141 16.24 -21.69 6.64
CA VAL A 141 16.87 -22.71 5.80
C VAL A 141 16.71 -22.39 4.30
N SER A 142 16.52 -21.13 3.98
CA SER A 142 16.30 -20.66 2.60
C SER A 142 17.55 -19.96 2.05
N GLU A 143 17.39 -19.43 0.84
CA GLU A 143 18.39 -18.62 0.13
C GLU A 143 18.57 -17.19 0.68
N PHE A 144 17.97 -16.86 1.84
CA PHE A 144 18.00 -15.53 2.46
C PHE A 144 18.74 -15.57 3.80
N LEU A 145 19.37 -14.45 4.16
CA LEU A 145 19.86 -14.22 5.52
C LEU A 145 18.68 -13.73 6.37
N HIS A 146 18.11 -14.62 7.19
CA HIS A 146 16.90 -14.34 7.97
C HIS A 146 17.22 -13.88 9.38
N TYR A 147 16.70 -12.72 9.78
CA TYR A 147 16.76 -12.19 11.14
C TYR A 147 15.37 -12.02 11.72
N ARG A 148 15.11 -12.68 12.83
CA ARG A 148 13.86 -12.52 13.60
C ARG A 148 14.00 -11.41 14.62
N ILE A 149 12.96 -10.61 14.73
CA ILE A 149 12.88 -9.56 15.73
C ILE A 149 12.01 -10.05 16.88
N ASN A 150 12.61 -10.13 18.07
CA ASN A 150 11.88 -10.42 19.28
C ASN A 150 11.53 -9.10 19.99
N HIS A 151 10.30 -8.67 19.91
CA HIS A 151 9.83 -7.43 20.54
C HIS A 151 9.96 -7.42 22.07
N SER A 152 10.11 -8.58 22.72
CA SER A 152 10.31 -8.67 24.17
C SER A 152 11.76 -8.46 24.60
N GLU A 153 12.73 -8.54 23.69
CA GLU A 153 14.16 -8.38 23.96
C GLU A 153 14.79 -7.14 23.33
N ALA A 154 13.96 -6.23 22.79
CA ALA A 154 14.32 -5.15 21.87
C ALA A 154 15.20 -4.02 22.44
N PHE A 155 15.92 -4.21 23.54
CA PHE A 155 16.84 -3.19 24.07
C PHE A 155 18.28 -3.29 23.55
N VAL A 156 18.64 -4.27 22.72
CA VAL A 156 20.06 -4.59 22.49
C VAL A 156 20.55 -4.35 21.05
N ASP A 157 19.69 -4.28 20.03
CA ASP A 157 20.23 -4.19 18.66
C ASP A 157 19.59 -3.07 17.83
N LYS A 158 20.34 -1.97 17.65
CA LYS A 158 19.90 -0.78 16.89
C LYS A 158 19.60 -1.05 15.42
N HIS A 159 20.01 -2.18 14.86
CA HIS A 159 19.86 -2.52 13.43
C HIS A 159 18.74 -3.55 13.18
N ASN A 160 18.28 -4.22 14.23
CA ASN A 160 17.33 -5.33 14.12
C ASN A 160 15.90 -4.85 14.45
N HIS A 161 15.21 -4.23 13.47
CA HIS A 161 13.86 -3.72 13.62
C HIS A 161 13.07 -3.79 12.30
N ILE A 162 11.74 -3.71 12.37
CA ILE A 162 10.82 -3.57 11.23
C ILE A 162 10.03 -2.26 11.28
N ASN A 163 10.62 -1.23 11.86
CA ASN A 163 9.96 0.07 12.07
C ASN A 163 9.52 0.73 10.75
N GLY A 164 10.21 0.47 9.66
CA GLY A 164 9.89 1.02 8.35
C GLY A 164 8.53 0.54 7.84
N ILE A 165 8.31 -0.78 7.85
CA ILE A 165 7.04 -1.35 7.40
C ILE A 165 5.90 -1.07 8.39
N GLU A 166 6.17 -1.03 9.69
CA GLU A 166 5.18 -0.61 10.70
C GLU A 166 4.74 0.84 10.49
N ASN A 167 5.69 1.74 10.19
CA ASN A 167 5.37 3.13 9.83
C ASN A 167 4.50 3.20 8.59
N PHE A 168 4.79 2.42 7.56
CA PHE A 168 3.92 2.31 6.37
C PHE A 168 2.50 1.88 6.76
N TRP A 169 2.33 0.85 7.61
CA TRP A 169 1.01 0.39 8.07
C TRP A 169 0.24 1.50 8.80
N ASN A 170 0.93 2.25 9.65
CA ASN A 170 0.34 3.36 10.39
C ASN A 170 -0.14 4.48 9.44
N GLN A 171 0.66 4.81 8.43
CA GLN A 171 0.30 5.79 7.40
C GLN A 171 -0.90 5.30 6.56
N ALA A 172 -0.87 4.05 6.10
CA ALA A 172 -1.96 3.46 5.31
C ALA A 172 -3.27 3.41 6.09
N LYS A 173 -3.26 2.95 7.35
CA LYS A 173 -4.44 2.91 8.22
C LYS A 173 -5.01 4.31 8.46
N ARG A 174 -4.16 5.31 8.70
CA ARG A 174 -4.55 6.71 8.87
C ARG A 174 -5.20 7.27 7.60
N HIS A 175 -4.60 6.99 6.45
CA HIS A 175 -5.12 7.42 5.15
C HIS A 175 -6.49 6.79 4.85
N LEU A 176 -6.69 5.51 5.15
CA LEU A 176 -7.92 4.79 4.84
C LEU A 176 -9.07 5.07 5.82
N ARG A 177 -8.77 5.52 7.05
CA ARG A 177 -9.79 5.80 8.10
C ARG A 177 -10.87 6.77 7.64
N LYS A 178 -10.53 7.77 6.84
CA LYS A 178 -11.47 8.80 6.34
C LYS A 178 -12.57 8.26 5.42
N TYR A 179 -12.43 7.05 4.90
CA TYR A 179 -13.42 6.46 4.00
C TYR A 179 -14.53 5.70 4.71
N ASN A 180 -14.45 5.55 6.07
CA ASN A 180 -15.43 4.83 6.89
C ASN A 180 -15.78 3.42 6.38
N GLY A 181 -14.86 2.76 5.75
CA GLY A 181 -15.00 1.47 5.10
C GLY A 181 -14.79 1.55 3.59
N VAL A 182 -14.04 0.60 3.07
CA VAL A 182 -13.81 0.43 1.63
C VAL A 182 -14.37 -0.93 1.25
N PRO A 183 -15.23 -1.03 0.21
CA PRO A 183 -15.71 -2.31 -0.28
C PRO A 183 -14.52 -3.24 -0.62
N LYS A 184 -14.66 -4.53 -0.30
CA LYS A 184 -13.56 -5.51 -0.47
C LYS A 184 -13.08 -5.59 -1.91
N GLU A 185 -14.00 -5.51 -2.87
CA GLU A 185 -13.73 -5.53 -4.31
C GLU A 185 -12.89 -4.36 -4.79
N HIS A 186 -12.89 -3.26 -4.05
CA HIS A 186 -12.09 -2.06 -4.37
C HIS A 186 -10.89 -1.87 -3.46
N PHE A 187 -10.74 -2.70 -2.41
CA PHE A 187 -9.73 -2.51 -1.38
C PHE A 187 -8.31 -2.48 -1.96
N GLU A 188 -8.01 -3.35 -2.93
CA GLU A 188 -6.68 -3.39 -3.56
C GLU A 188 -6.30 -2.05 -4.22
N LEU A 189 -7.24 -1.37 -4.86
CA LEU A 189 -6.99 -0.06 -5.48
C LEU A 189 -6.61 1.01 -4.44
N PHE A 190 -7.26 1.00 -3.27
CA PHE A 190 -6.94 1.90 -2.19
C PHE A 190 -5.61 1.55 -1.51
N LEU A 191 -5.30 0.26 -1.40
CA LEU A 191 -4.02 -0.21 -0.91
C LEU A 191 -2.87 0.24 -1.84
N LYS A 192 -3.05 0.10 -3.15
CA LYS A 192 -2.08 0.57 -4.16
C LYS A 192 -1.94 2.10 -4.17
N GLU A 193 -2.98 2.85 -3.82
CA GLU A 193 -2.86 4.29 -3.56
C GLU A 193 -1.96 4.57 -2.35
N CYS A 194 -2.11 3.82 -1.24
CA CYS A 194 -1.25 3.97 -0.06
C CYS A 194 0.22 3.63 -0.39
N GLU A 195 0.46 2.53 -1.09
CA GLU A 195 1.76 2.10 -1.58
C GLU A 195 2.40 3.19 -2.46
N TRP A 196 1.65 3.73 -3.42
CA TRP A 196 2.09 4.80 -4.30
C TRP A 196 2.47 6.08 -3.53
N ARG A 197 1.65 6.50 -2.56
CA ARG A 197 1.93 7.68 -1.72
C ARG A 197 3.23 7.54 -0.95
N PHE A 198 3.49 6.37 -0.40
CA PHE A 198 4.71 6.07 0.33
C PHE A 198 5.94 6.05 -0.61
N ASN A 199 5.77 5.46 -1.79
CA ASN A 199 6.87 5.20 -2.73
C ASN A 199 7.30 6.40 -3.56
N GLU A 200 6.40 7.37 -3.83
CA GLU A 200 6.67 8.47 -4.76
C GLU A 200 7.03 9.80 -4.06
N GLY A 201 6.87 9.89 -2.74
CA GLY A 201 7.40 11.01 -1.97
C GLY A 201 6.46 12.19 -1.77
N SER A 202 6.93 13.42 -2.06
CA SER A 202 6.23 14.66 -1.72
C SER A 202 4.95 14.89 -2.55
N PRO A 203 4.01 15.72 -2.06
CA PRO A 203 2.80 16.06 -2.81
C PRO A 203 3.06 16.61 -4.22
N LYS A 204 4.15 17.34 -4.42
CA LYS A 204 4.55 17.83 -5.74
C LYS A 204 4.91 16.67 -6.68
N GLN A 205 5.73 15.72 -6.20
CA GLN A 205 6.11 14.53 -6.95
C GLN A 205 4.89 13.66 -7.28
N LEU A 206 3.99 13.47 -6.31
CA LEU A 206 2.73 12.74 -6.51
C LEU A 206 1.86 13.38 -7.60
N LEU A 207 1.73 14.71 -7.61
CA LEU A 207 0.94 15.42 -8.62
C LEU A 207 1.57 15.29 -10.02
N ASP A 208 2.88 15.44 -10.13
CA ASP A 208 3.59 15.31 -11.40
C ASP A 208 3.56 13.88 -11.93
N ASP A 209 3.64 12.89 -11.05
CA ASP A 209 3.48 11.49 -11.41
C ASP A 209 2.08 11.18 -11.94
N LEU A 210 1.01 11.67 -11.30
CA LEU A 210 -0.36 11.52 -11.81
C LEU A 210 -0.55 12.15 -13.19
N LYS A 211 0.00 13.34 -13.41
CA LYS A 211 -0.05 13.99 -14.73
C LYS A 211 0.63 13.11 -15.80
N ASN A 212 1.75 12.48 -15.47
CA ASN A 212 2.48 11.61 -16.38
C ASN A 212 1.74 10.29 -16.65
N LEU A 213 1.14 9.69 -15.61
CA LEU A 213 0.31 8.49 -15.76
C LEU A 213 -0.86 8.70 -16.70
N LEU A 214 -1.57 9.82 -16.56
CA LEU A 214 -2.69 10.17 -17.45
C LEU A 214 -2.25 10.48 -18.88
N LYS A 215 -0.98 10.88 -19.11
CA LYS A 215 -0.41 11.03 -20.46
C LYS A 215 -0.26 9.70 -21.18
N GLN A 216 0.17 8.69 -20.45
CA GLN A 216 0.53 7.38 -21.01
C GLN A 216 -0.68 6.50 -21.28
N GLN A 217 -1.82 6.75 -20.62
CA GLN A 217 -3.02 5.93 -20.73
C GLN A 217 -4.06 6.46 -21.74
N TYR A 218 -3.94 7.72 -22.15
CA TYR A 218 -4.90 8.44 -23.00
C TYR A 218 -4.20 9.36 -24.02
#